data_5be0efac5b6600fc6abd9e50eb790b9f
#
_entry.id   5be0efac5b6600fc6abd9e50eb790b9f
#
_cell.length_a   1.000
_cell.length_b   1.000
_cell.length_c   1.000
_cell.angle_alpha   90.00
_cell.angle_beta   90.00
_cell.angle_gamma   90.00
#
_symmetry.space_group_name_H-M   'P 1'
#
loop_
_entity.id
_entity.type
_entity.pdbx_description
1 polymer ?
#
loop_
_entity_poly.entity_id
_entity_poly.type
_entity_poly.pdbx_seq_one_letter_code
_entity_poly.pdbx_strand_id
1 'polypeptide(L)'
;MLHILIGLFTIIFFPKEPKNFKKLHYKIMMLWMSFLSSILGIKIDIRGAPDQTANLFVSNHVTYLDIIIINKLLPVNFVAKEEISSWPIIGRLASKTGTLFIRRGNNLESTKMIYEMEERFKLNLSLIHI
;
A
#
# COMPACT_ATOMS: atom_id res chain seq x y z
N MET A 1 17.07 -0.63 14.45
CA MET A 1 17.65 0.58 13.85
C MET A 1 17.93 0.45 12.36
N LEU A 2 18.63 -0.55 11.88
CA LEU A 2 18.97 -0.73 10.45
C LEU A 2 17.75 -0.70 9.52
N HIS A 3 16.62 -1.25 9.93
CA HIS A 3 15.38 -1.34 9.10
C HIS A 3 14.68 0.00 8.94
N ILE A 4 14.71 0.84 9.97
CA ILE A 4 14.20 2.21 9.88
C ILE A 4 15.05 3.00 8.88
N LEU A 5 16.36 2.78 8.90
CA LEU A 5 17.28 3.38 7.94
C LEU A 5 17.04 2.89 6.51
N ILE A 6 16.78 1.59 6.31
CA ILE A 6 16.43 1.03 4.99
C ILE A 6 15.09 1.58 4.52
N GLY A 7 14.07 1.67 5.40
CA GLY A 7 12.79 2.29 5.10
C GLY A 7 12.92 3.77 4.75
N LEU A 8 13.71 4.53 5.51
CA LEU A 8 14.03 5.92 5.24
C LEU A 8 14.81 6.09 3.92
N PHE A 9 15.76 5.22 3.65
CA PHE A 9 16.51 5.20 2.40
C PHE A 9 15.57 4.96 1.21
N THR A 10 14.69 3.97 1.31
CA THR A 10 13.68 3.74 0.25
C THR A 10 12.73 4.93 0.11
N ILE A 11 12.32 5.60 1.19
CA ILE A 11 11.49 6.81 1.11
C ILE A 11 12.22 7.96 0.40
N ILE A 12 13.51 8.11 0.61
CA ILE A 12 14.29 9.23 0.06
C ILE A 12 14.60 9.00 -1.41
N PHE A 13 15.02 7.79 -1.78
CA PHE A 13 15.58 7.51 -3.10
C PHE A 13 14.59 6.93 -4.11
N PHE A 14 13.43 6.41 -3.68
CA PHE A 14 12.42 5.95 -4.63
C PHE A 14 11.53 7.11 -5.10
N PRO A 15 11.43 7.36 -6.41
CA PRO A 15 10.54 8.38 -6.95
C PRO A 15 9.08 8.04 -6.63
N LYS A 16 8.25 9.07 -6.46
CA LYS A 16 6.79 8.92 -6.42
C LYS A 16 6.35 8.21 -7.70
N GLU A 17 5.62 7.10 -7.55
CA GLU A 17 5.02 6.33 -8.64
C GLU A 17 5.97 6.03 -9.83
N PRO A 18 6.85 5.04 -9.71
CA PRO A 18 7.68 4.66 -10.83
C PRO A 18 6.85 3.89 -11.86
N LYS A 19 6.25 4.59 -12.83
CA LYS A 19 5.55 3.95 -13.96
C LYS A 19 6.40 2.86 -14.64
N ASN A 20 7.72 3.06 -14.68
CA ASN A 20 8.67 2.17 -15.37
C ASN A 20 9.30 1.08 -14.48
N PHE A 21 9.22 1.17 -13.15
CA PHE A 21 9.86 0.22 -12.22
C PHE A 21 8.88 -0.48 -11.28
N LYS A 22 7.61 -0.57 -11.69
CA LYS A 22 6.53 -1.12 -10.92
C LYS A 22 6.83 -2.49 -10.29
N LYS A 23 7.33 -3.44 -11.10
CA LYS A 23 7.65 -4.80 -10.61
C LYS A 23 8.76 -4.81 -9.56
N LEU A 24 9.78 -3.97 -9.75
CA LEU A 24 10.88 -3.85 -8.78
C LEU A 24 10.41 -3.21 -7.48
N HIS A 25 9.61 -2.14 -7.58
CA HIS A 25 9.04 -1.47 -6.43
C HIS A 25 8.23 -2.42 -5.54
N TYR A 26 7.32 -3.19 -6.14
CA TYR A 26 6.54 -4.18 -5.39
C TYR A 26 7.39 -5.30 -4.79
N LYS A 27 8.41 -5.79 -5.51
CA LYS A 27 9.34 -6.78 -4.95
C LYS A 27 10.07 -6.26 -3.72
N ILE A 28 10.58 -5.04 -3.77
CA ILE A 28 11.27 -4.41 -2.64
C ILE A 28 10.30 -4.22 -1.46
N MET A 29 9.08 -3.74 -1.73
CA MET A 29 8.06 -3.56 -0.72
C MET A 29 7.69 -4.90 -0.04
N MET A 30 7.44 -5.95 -0.81
CA MET A 30 7.11 -7.28 -0.29
C MET A 30 8.26 -7.88 0.54
N LEU A 31 9.50 -7.74 0.09
CA LEU A 31 10.68 -8.17 0.84
C LEU A 31 10.79 -7.41 2.17
N TRP A 32 10.60 -6.09 2.15
CA TRP A 32 10.66 -5.29 3.36
C TRP A 32 9.55 -5.64 4.35
N MET A 33 8.31 -5.82 3.86
CA MET A 33 7.19 -6.26 4.69
C MET A 33 7.38 -7.68 5.23
N SER A 34 7.97 -8.59 4.45
CA SER A 34 8.32 -9.93 4.91
C SER A 34 9.33 -9.89 6.05
N PHE A 35 10.35 -9.06 5.91
CA PHE A 35 11.36 -8.87 6.94
C PHE A 35 10.77 -8.24 8.22
N LEU A 36 9.95 -7.19 8.06
CA LEU A 36 9.28 -6.54 9.18
C LEU A 36 8.34 -7.50 9.92
N SER A 37 7.55 -8.30 9.17
CA SER A 37 6.68 -9.32 9.77
C SER A 37 7.47 -10.38 10.56
N SER A 38 8.66 -10.73 10.10
CA SER A 38 9.53 -11.70 10.78
C SER A 38 10.10 -11.14 12.09
N ILE A 39 10.50 -9.86 12.10
CA ILE A 39 10.99 -9.18 13.32
C ILE A 39 9.88 -9.07 14.37
N LEU A 40 8.66 -8.77 13.91
CA LEU A 40 7.49 -8.66 14.78
C LEU A 40 6.95 -10.02 15.23
N GLY A 41 7.52 -11.13 14.77
CA GLY A 41 7.08 -12.48 15.12
C GLY A 41 5.67 -12.81 14.60
N ILE A 42 5.20 -12.14 13.52
CA ILE A 42 3.85 -12.32 12.98
C ILE A 42 3.78 -13.69 12.28
N LYS A 43 2.93 -14.56 12.80
CA LYS A 43 2.58 -15.83 12.18
C LYS A 43 1.32 -15.63 11.33
N ILE A 44 1.39 -16.01 10.05
CA ILE A 44 0.28 -15.85 9.11
C ILE A 44 -0.23 -17.24 8.72
N ASP A 45 -1.51 -17.49 8.93
CA ASP A 45 -2.22 -18.66 8.41
C ASP A 45 -3.01 -18.25 7.16
N ILE A 46 -2.65 -18.81 6.01
CA ILE A 46 -3.26 -18.48 4.71
C ILE A 46 -4.19 -19.62 4.32
N ARG A 47 -5.47 -19.29 4.10
CA ARG A 47 -6.46 -20.24 3.58
C ARG A 47 -7.01 -19.73 2.26
N GLY A 48 -6.84 -20.53 1.20
CA GLY A 48 -7.17 -20.13 -0.16
C GLY A 48 -6.04 -19.41 -0.88
N ALA A 49 -6.35 -18.84 -2.02
CA ALA A 49 -5.43 -18.06 -2.83
C ALA A 49 -6.11 -16.80 -3.35
N PRO A 50 -5.39 -15.67 -3.41
CA PRO A 50 -5.95 -14.44 -3.98
C PRO A 50 -6.15 -14.60 -5.49
N ASP A 51 -7.21 -14.00 -6.02
CA ASP A 51 -7.43 -13.91 -7.45
C ASP A 51 -6.39 -12.96 -8.06
N GLN A 52 -5.53 -13.50 -8.93
CA GLN A 52 -4.44 -12.75 -9.57
C GLN A 52 -4.95 -11.77 -10.65
N THR A 53 -6.21 -11.90 -11.06
CA THR A 53 -6.85 -11.03 -12.05
C THR A 53 -7.64 -9.88 -11.41
N ALA A 54 -7.84 -9.92 -10.11
CA ALA A 54 -8.59 -8.89 -9.39
C ALA A 54 -7.82 -7.56 -9.36
N ASN A 55 -8.50 -6.50 -9.73
CA ASN A 55 -7.99 -5.13 -9.66
C ASN A 55 -8.38 -4.43 -8.34
N LEU A 56 -9.40 -4.92 -7.65
CA LEU A 56 -9.87 -4.38 -6.39
C LEU A 56 -10.04 -5.49 -5.36
N PHE A 57 -9.44 -5.30 -4.20
CA PHE A 57 -9.63 -6.14 -3.03
C PHE A 57 -10.39 -5.36 -1.95
N VAL A 58 -11.13 -6.06 -1.14
CA VAL A 58 -11.81 -5.50 0.04
C VAL A 58 -11.45 -6.37 1.24
N SER A 59 -11.03 -5.74 2.32
CA SER A 59 -10.65 -6.44 3.55
C SER A 59 -11.18 -5.71 4.77
N ASN A 60 -11.56 -6.45 5.79
CA ASN A 60 -11.72 -5.88 7.13
C ASN A 60 -10.37 -5.39 7.64
N HIS A 61 -10.40 -4.28 8.38
CA HIS A 61 -9.19 -3.67 8.94
C HIS A 61 -9.36 -3.46 10.44
N VAL A 62 -8.51 -4.11 11.21
CA VAL A 62 -8.54 -4.09 12.67
C VAL A 62 -7.31 -3.39 13.25
N THR A 63 -6.17 -3.51 12.58
CA THR A 63 -4.88 -3.03 13.09
C THR A 63 -3.93 -2.61 11.97
N TYR A 64 -2.97 -1.75 12.29
CA TYR A 64 -1.89 -1.37 11.35
C TYR A 64 -1.03 -2.56 10.89
N LEU A 65 -1.08 -3.70 11.60
CA LEU A 65 -0.39 -4.93 11.18
C LEU A 65 -0.97 -5.50 9.88
N ASP A 66 -2.24 -5.23 9.59
CA ASP A 66 -2.91 -5.70 8.36
C ASP A 66 -2.19 -5.17 7.12
N ILE A 67 -1.69 -3.92 7.19
CA ILE A 67 -0.91 -3.32 6.09
C ILE A 67 0.36 -4.13 5.82
N ILE A 68 1.06 -4.57 6.88
CA ILE A 68 2.28 -5.37 6.78
C ILE A 68 1.96 -6.73 6.19
N ILE A 69 0.91 -7.39 6.69
CA ILE A 69 0.49 -8.72 6.26
C ILE A 69 0.06 -8.71 4.80
N ILE A 70 -0.81 -7.78 4.43
CA ILE A 70 -1.35 -7.67 3.07
C ILE A 70 -0.22 -7.36 2.08
N ASN A 71 0.61 -6.35 2.34
CA ASN A 71 1.72 -6.00 1.45
C ASN A 71 2.84 -7.05 1.38
N LYS A 72 2.91 -7.94 2.35
CA LYS A 72 3.77 -9.13 2.26
C LYS A 72 3.23 -10.15 1.25
N LEU A 73 1.91 -10.25 1.13
CA LEU A 73 1.23 -11.29 0.34
C LEU A 73 0.84 -10.81 -1.05
N LEU A 74 0.47 -9.55 -1.18
CA LEU A 74 -0.12 -8.97 -2.38
C LEU A 74 0.55 -7.65 -2.78
N PRO A 75 0.86 -7.46 -4.07
CA PRO A 75 1.36 -6.20 -4.60
C PRO A 75 0.21 -5.21 -4.83
N VAL A 76 -0.36 -4.69 -3.75
CA VAL A 76 -1.52 -3.79 -3.80
C VAL A 76 -1.21 -2.42 -3.20
N ASN A 77 -1.91 -1.39 -3.66
CA ASN A 77 -1.88 -0.06 -3.09
C ASN A 77 -3.11 0.13 -2.19
N PHE A 78 -2.95 0.87 -1.10
CA PHE A 78 -4.03 1.10 -0.14
C PHE A 78 -4.88 2.32 -0.50
N VAL A 79 -6.15 2.28 -0.08
CA VAL A 79 -7.00 3.46 0.03
C VAL A 79 -7.11 3.81 1.51
N ALA A 80 -6.63 4.98 1.89
CA ALA A 80 -6.53 5.41 3.28
C ALA A 80 -7.20 6.76 3.50
N LYS A 81 -7.48 7.11 4.77
CA LYS A 81 -7.99 8.43 5.13
C LYS A 81 -6.94 9.51 4.84
N GLU A 82 -7.40 10.70 4.40
CA GLU A 82 -6.54 11.84 4.09
C GLU A 82 -5.67 12.27 5.27
N GLU A 83 -6.19 12.20 6.50
CA GLU A 83 -5.46 12.58 7.71
C GLU A 83 -4.13 11.82 7.87
N ILE A 84 -4.05 10.58 7.37
CA ILE A 84 -2.83 9.77 7.43
C ILE A 84 -1.72 10.37 6.57
N SER A 85 -2.05 11.12 5.51
CA SER A 85 -1.06 11.77 4.65
C SER A 85 -0.19 12.78 5.40
N SER A 86 -0.73 13.39 6.45
CA SER A 86 -0.04 14.37 7.30
C SER A 86 0.81 13.74 8.42
N TRP A 87 0.71 12.42 8.63
CA TRP A 87 1.50 11.77 9.67
C TRP A 87 2.99 11.78 9.34
N PRO A 88 3.84 12.17 10.29
CA PRO A 88 5.27 12.16 10.07
C PRO A 88 5.74 10.72 9.75
N ILE A 89 6.63 10.58 8.77
CA ILE A 89 7.19 9.31 8.28
C ILE A 89 6.15 8.43 7.58
N ILE A 90 5.08 8.01 8.26
CA ILE A 90 4.05 7.09 7.73
C ILE A 90 3.32 7.71 6.54
N GLY A 91 2.91 8.98 6.62
CA GLY A 91 2.24 9.67 5.51
C GLY A 91 3.13 9.77 4.26
N ARG A 92 4.41 10.08 4.46
CA ARG A 92 5.39 10.10 3.36
C ARG A 92 5.62 8.71 2.76
N LEU A 93 5.74 7.69 3.59
CA LEU A 93 5.90 6.31 3.15
C LEU A 93 4.68 5.85 2.36
N ALA A 94 3.47 6.02 2.91
CA ALA A 94 2.21 5.67 2.26
C ALA A 94 2.05 6.40 0.91
N SER A 95 2.36 7.70 0.86
CA SER A 95 2.33 8.46 -0.40
C SER A 95 3.28 7.90 -1.45
N LYS A 96 4.49 7.50 -1.06
CA LYS A 96 5.50 6.94 -1.98
C LYS A 96 5.20 5.50 -2.41
N THR A 97 4.47 4.75 -1.60
CA THR A 97 4.01 3.40 -1.96
C THR A 97 2.73 3.41 -2.80
N GLY A 98 2.26 4.59 -3.20
CA GLY A 98 1.10 4.72 -4.09
C GLY A 98 -0.25 4.65 -3.37
N THR A 99 -0.31 4.87 -2.06
CA THR A 99 -1.58 4.96 -1.32
C THR A 99 -2.44 6.10 -1.84
N LEU A 100 -3.71 5.83 -2.09
CA LEU A 100 -4.72 6.84 -2.38
C LEU A 100 -5.29 7.38 -1.06
N PHE A 101 -5.32 8.69 -0.91
CA PHE A 101 -5.91 9.33 0.26
C PHE A 101 -7.28 9.90 -0.07
N ILE A 102 -8.27 9.58 0.78
CA ILE A 102 -9.66 9.99 0.62
C ILE A 102 -10.12 10.83 1.79
N ARG A 103 -10.76 11.95 1.49
CA ARG A 103 -11.56 12.73 2.45
C ARG A 103 -13.00 12.24 2.42
N ARG A 104 -13.49 11.74 3.55
CA ARG A 104 -14.89 11.28 3.69
C ARG A 104 -15.83 12.48 3.83
N GLY A 105 -17.04 12.31 3.30
CA GLY A 105 -18.13 13.29 3.50
C GLY A 105 -18.27 14.38 2.43
N ASN A 106 -17.52 14.26 1.32
CA ASN A 106 -17.65 15.18 0.19
C ASN A 106 -17.86 14.39 -1.11
N ASN A 107 -19.01 14.58 -1.76
CA ASN A 107 -19.35 13.88 -3.00
C ASN A 107 -18.38 14.18 -4.15
N LEU A 108 -17.85 15.40 -4.20
CA LEU A 108 -16.89 15.83 -5.21
C LEU A 108 -15.55 15.06 -5.08
N GLU A 109 -15.09 14.90 -3.85
CA GLU A 109 -13.87 14.13 -3.53
C GLU A 109 -14.05 12.63 -3.83
N SER A 110 -15.25 12.10 -3.58
CA SER A 110 -15.58 10.72 -3.92
C SER A 110 -15.53 10.48 -5.43
N THR A 111 -16.06 11.40 -6.23
CA THR A 111 -16.00 11.32 -7.70
C THR A 111 -14.56 11.40 -8.21
N LYS A 112 -13.75 12.29 -7.66
CA LYS A 112 -12.33 12.41 -7.99
C LYS A 112 -11.58 11.11 -7.67
N MET A 113 -11.87 10.51 -6.53
CA MET A 113 -11.26 9.25 -6.13
C MET A 113 -11.61 8.11 -7.11
N ILE A 114 -12.88 8.01 -7.53
CA ILE A 114 -13.30 7.00 -8.52
C ILE A 114 -12.47 7.16 -9.80
N TYR A 115 -12.31 8.38 -10.29
CA TYR A 115 -11.48 8.67 -11.45
C TYR A 115 -10.01 8.25 -11.24
N GLU A 116 -9.42 8.56 -10.10
CA GLU A 116 -8.05 8.14 -9.77
C GLU A 116 -7.91 6.61 -9.68
N MET A 117 -8.93 5.92 -9.16
CA MET A 117 -8.97 4.45 -9.14
C MET A 117 -9.04 3.87 -10.56
N GLU A 118 -9.89 4.41 -11.42
CA GLU A 118 -10.00 4.00 -12.83
C GLU A 118 -8.68 4.16 -13.58
N GLU A 119 -7.99 5.30 -13.40
CA GLU A 119 -6.67 5.53 -14.01
C GLU A 119 -5.64 4.48 -13.53
N ARG A 120 -5.70 4.11 -12.27
CA ARG A 120 -4.82 3.06 -11.73
C ARG A 120 -5.15 1.68 -12.31
N PHE A 121 -6.41 1.34 -12.48
CA PHE A 121 -6.83 0.08 -13.10
C PHE A 121 -6.38 0.00 -14.57
N LYS A 122 -6.44 1.10 -15.33
CA LYS A 122 -5.86 1.17 -16.68
C LYS A 122 -4.36 0.89 -16.70
N LEU A 123 -3.66 1.21 -15.62
CA LEU A 123 -2.24 0.91 -15.45
C LEU A 123 -1.97 -0.48 -14.86
N ASN A 124 -2.99 -1.34 -14.73
CA ASN A 124 -2.92 -2.64 -14.06
C ASN A 124 -2.37 -2.53 -12.63
N LEU A 125 -2.77 -1.52 -11.88
CA LEU A 125 -2.48 -1.34 -10.47
C LEU A 125 -3.64 -1.87 -9.66
N SER A 126 -3.38 -2.84 -8.78
CA SER A 126 -4.41 -3.35 -7.88
C SER A 126 -4.52 -2.46 -6.63
N LEU A 127 -5.74 -2.25 -6.19
CA LEU A 127 -6.08 -1.46 -5.01
C LEU A 127 -6.69 -2.35 -3.93
N ILE A 128 -6.49 -1.97 -2.68
CA ILE A 128 -7.20 -2.55 -1.55
C ILE A 128 -7.87 -1.46 -0.72
N HIS A 129 -9.15 -1.64 -0.49
CA HIS A 129 -9.93 -0.84 0.45
C HIS A 129 -10.05 -1.59 1.78
N ILE A 130 -9.58 -0.97 2.83
CA ILE A 130 -9.59 -1.49 4.20
C ILE A 130 -10.40 -0.58 5.13
#